data_7a10443f6b1ff1b403a7da659ed1436c
#
_entry.id   7a10443f6b1ff1b403a7da659ed1436c
#
_cell.length_a   1.000
_cell.length_b   1.000
_cell.length_c   1.000
_cell.angle_alpha   90.00
_cell.angle_beta   90.00
_cell.angle_gamma   90.00
#
_symmetry.space_group_name_H-M   'P 1'
#
loop_
_entity.id
_entity.type
_entity.pdbx_description
1 polymer ?
#
loop_
_entity_poly.entity_id
_entity_poly.type
_entity_poly.pdbx_seq_one_letter_code
_entity_poly.pdbx_strand_id
1 'polypeptide(L)'
;MSDYLFPARLARRDFVALGAAAAAAAACPSLRAAEEQKQPPVQIGSGKWTFTWDPNWGQLPAGMHYGFGCGIVVDSQDRVYVTSRSDSPCVAVFDRDGHLVETWSKDFGDKVGYSVPQVVATAHGIYWSKEGNDEFLYFTENVAKNSQPRIGARVYKTDLKGKVLYTIGNVEKESSDSQKFDWTSPTDVAVGPTGDVYVVDGYGSQRVSRFDRNFKHLRTIGGPGKEHGRFKTCHGIWISTLGSEPEVYIADRTNGRYEVYSLELDYKRTVSGPFVRNPCCFYQHAGHLYIPDLGSLVTIIDADDQPVATLGDGRGKGVDKNAPDRFAAPHALTVDSRGNLFVLEWVPTGRVRKFAPTPQA
;
A
#
# COMPACT_ATOMS: atom_id res chain seq x y z
N MET A 1 -23.36 8.52 -57.05
CA MET A 1 -24.79 8.18 -57.10
C MET A 1 -25.31 8.53 -55.74
N SER A 2 -25.86 9.67 -55.75
CA SER A 2 -27.25 10.09 -55.59
C SER A 2 -27.57 10.33 -54.11
N ASP A 3 -27.47 11.58 -53.57
CA ASP A 3 -28.46 12.67 -53.64
C ASP A 3 -29.76 12.32 -52.90
N TYR A 4 -30.21 13.14 -51.97
CA TYR A 4 -31.07 14.29 -51.85
C TYR A 4 -31.56 14.45 -50.42
N LEU A 5 -31.91 15.51 -49.80
CA LEU A 5 -32.08 16.95 -49.96
C LEU A 5 -32.82 17.45 -48.71
N PHE A 6 -32.46 18.62 -48.24
CA PHE A 6 -33.31 19.45 -47.37
C PHE A 6 -34.49 20.04 -48.16
N PRO A 7 -35.60 20.43 -47.53
CA PRO A 7 -35.84 21.82 -47.18
C PRO A 7 -36.74 22.01 -45.93
N ALA A 8 -37.12 23.14 -45.37
CA ALA A 8 -36.98 24.54 -45.59
C ALA A 8 -37.68 25.28 -44.40
N ARG A 9 -37.35 26.52 -44.24
CA ARG A 9 -37.89 27.49 -43.28
C ARG A 9 -39.38 27.84 -43.48
N LEU A 10 -40.05 28.33 -42.38
CA LEU A 10 -41.09 29.36 -42.39
C LEU A 10 -41.25 29.84 -40.91
N ALA A 11 -41.00 31.01 -40.57
CA ALA A 11 -41.45 32.40 -40.68
C ALA A 11 -42.48 32.82 -39.59
N ARG A 12 -42.12 33.88 -38.94
CA ARG A 12 -42.82 34.70 -37.94
C ARG A 12 -44.27 35.04 -38.21
N ARG A 13 -45.07 35.21 -37.12
CA ARG A 13 -46.02 36.32 -37.06
C ARG A 13 -46.38 36.66 -35.58
N ASP A 14 -46.35 37.93 -35.29
CA ASP A 14 -46.72 38.64 -34.09
C ASP A 14 -48.22 38.57 -33.80
N PHE A 15 -48.58 38.58 -32.50
CA PHE A 15 -49.85 39.20 -32.04
C PHE A 15 -49.66 39.80 -30.64
N VAL A 16 -49.89 41.10 -30.60
CA VAL A 16 -49.99 41.90 -29.40
C VAL A 16 -51.43 41.86 -28.93
N ALA A 17 -51.67 41.66 -27.64
CA ALA A 17 -52.90 42.12 -26.97
C ALA A 17 -52.63 42.51 -25.54
N LEU A 18 -52.97 43.73 -25.21
CA LEU A 18 -53.01 44.33 -23.88
C LEU A 18 -54.12 43.71 -23.00
N GLY A 19 -53.89 43.72 -21.70
CA GLY A 19 -55.02 43.72 -20.78
C GLY A 19 -54.71 43.30 -19.32
N ALA A 20 -54.74 44.31 -18.47
CA ALA A 20 -55.15 44.32 -17.05
C ALA A 20 -54.22 43.78 -15.95
N ALA A 21 -53.73 44.71 -15.16
CA ALA A 21 -53.11 44.53 -13.88
C ALA A 21 -54.04 43.90 -12.83
N ALA A 22 -53.57 42.82 -12.19
CA ALA A 22 -54.04 42.42 -10.87
C ALA A 22 -52.80 42.15 -10.01
N ALA A 23 -52.59 43.01 -9.03
CA ALA A 23 -51.55 42.87 -8.01
C ALA A 23 -51.93 41.70 -7.09
N ALA A 24 -51.27 40.54 -7.28
CA ALA A 24 -51.24 39.46 -6.30
C ALA A 24 -49.88 39.54 -5.59
N ALA A 25 -49.87 39.89 -4.32
CA ALA A 25 -48.74 39.75 -3.43
C ALA A 25 -48.39 38.27 -3.32
N ALA A 26 -47.46 37.82 -4.13
CA ALA A 26 -46.86 36.50 -3.98
C ALA A 26 -45.90 36.58 -2.79
N ALA A 27 -46.27 35.91 -1.69
CA ALA A 27 -45.37 35.57 -0.61
C ALA A 27 -44.17 34.83 -1.19
N CYS A 28 -42.97 35.43 -1.14
CA CYS A 28 -41.74 34.72 -1.38
C CYS A 28 -41.65 33.53 -0.40
N PRO A 29 -41.60 32.29 -0.86
CA PRO A 29 -41.17 31.22 0.01
C PRO A 29 -39.72 31.54 0.37
N SER A 30 -39.48 31.76 1.66
CA SER A 30 -38.14 31.81 2.22
C SER A 30 -37.37 30.59 1.69
N LEU A 31 -36.32 30.83 0.92
CA LEU A 31 -35.30 29.85 0.62
C LEU A 31 -34.70 29.38 1.97
N ARG A 32 -35.31 28.39 2.60
CA ARG A 32 -34.63 27.59 3.57
C ARG A 32 -33.47 26.99 2.81
N ALA A 33 -32.26 27.45 3.13
CA ALA A 33 -31.05 26.75 2.75
C ALA A 33 -31.29 25.28 3.12
N ALA A 34 -31.29 24.40 2.12
CA ALA A 34 -31.29 22.97 2.37
C ALA A 34 -30.06 22.72 3.24
N GLU A 35 -30.25 22.37 4.50
CA GLU A 35 -29.17 21.79 5.30
C GLU A 35 -28.69 20.61 4.49
N GLU A 36 -27.46 20.71 3.98
CA GLU A 36 -26.76 19.58 3.41
C GLU A 36 -26.81 18.48 4.48
N GLN A 37 -27.64 17.47 4.27
CA GLN A 37 -27.64 16.30 5.13
C GLN A 37 -26.26 15.70 5.00
N LYS A 38 -25.37 16.02 5.98
CA LYS A 38 -24.08 15.36 6.10
C LYS A 38 -24.35 13.86 6.16
N GLN A 39 -23.96 13.16 5.11
CA GLN A 39 -23.99 11.70 5.12
C GLN A 39 -23.24 11.20 6.36
N PRO A 40 -23.76 10.16 7.05
CA PRO A 40 -23.09 9.61 8.20
C PRO A 40 -21.67 9.19 7.81
N PRO A 41 -20.69 9.37 8.71
CA PRO A 41 -19.32 8.99 8.43
C PRO A 41 -19.24 7.48 8.11
N VAL A 42 -18.47 7.14 7.07
CA VAL A 42 -18.25 5.74 6.70
C VAL A 42 -17.36 5.09 7.73
N GLN A 43 -17.83 3.99 8.29
CA GLN A 43 -17.11 3.20 9.29
C GLN A 43 -16.87 1.77 8.82
N ILE A 44 -15.76 1.19 9.26
CA ILE A 44 -15.39 -0.21 9.06
C ILE A 44 -15.05 -0.86 10.39
N GLY A 45 -15.21 -2.18 10.47
CA GLY A 45 -14.94 -2.93 11.69
C GLY A 45 -16.11 -2.92 12.69
N SER A 46 -15.83 -3.30 13.94
CA SER A 46 -16.82 -3.37 15.02
C SER A 46 -16.18 -3.27 16.41
N GLY A 47 -16.97 -2.87 17.41
CA GLY A 47 -16.52 -2.71 18.81
C GLY A 47 -15.30 -1.81 18.90
N LYS A 48 -14.31 -2.19 19.71
CA LYS A 48 -13.05 -1.41 19.87
C LYS A 48 -12.22 -1.31 18.58
N TRP A 49 -12.55 -2.08 17.56
CA TRP A 49 -11.91 -2.08 16.24
C TRP A 49 -12.73 -1.34 15.19
N THR A 50 -13.55 -0.37 15.60
CA THR A 50 -14.27 0.48 14.68
C THR A 50 -13.40 1.66 14.26
N PHE A 51 -13.30 1.88 12.95
CA PHE A 51 -12.52 2.94 12.35
C PHE A 51 -13.41 3.78 11.43
N THR A 52 -13.22 5.09 11.45
CA THR A 52 -13.92 6.05 10.58
C THR A 52 -13.00 6.48 9.43
N TRP A 53 -13.48 6.37 8.21
CA TRP A 53 -12.75 6.79 7.01
C TRP A 53 -12.62 8.32 6.94
N ASP A 54 -11.40 8.78 6.62
CA ASP A 54 -11.09 10.17 6.32
C ASP A 54 -10.97 10.34 4.79
N PRO A 55 -11.99 10.91 4.11
CA PRO A 55 -11.99 11.04 2.66
C PRO A 55 -11.01 12.10 2.14
N ASN A 56 -10.51 12.97 3.01
CA ASN A 56 -9.68 14.11 2.62
C ASN A 56 -8.19 13.81 2.71
N TRP A 57 -7.83 12.69 3.36
CA TRP A 57 -6.43 12.33 3.52
C TRP A 57 -5.83 11.72 2.24
N GLY A 58 -4.56 12.05 1.98
CA GLY A 58 -3.78 11.44 0.89
C GLY A 58 -4.12 11.95 -0.50
N GLN A 59 -4.78 13.11 -0.60
CA GLN A 59 -5.08 13.72 -1.88
C GLN A 59 -3.82 14.28 -2.53
N LEU A 60 -3.61 13.94 -3.80
CA LEU A 60 -2.53 14.49 -4.60
C LEU A 60 -3.01 15.76 -5.34
N PRO A 61 -2.13 16.77 -5.53
CA PRO A 61 -2.44 17.92 -6.36
C PRO A 61 -2.83 17.56 -7.79
N ALA A 62 -3.53 18.47 -8.46
CA ALA A 62 -3.90 18.30 -9.87
C ALA A 62 -2.67 18.02 -10.74
N GLY A 63 -2.77 17.03 -11.61
CA GLY A 63 -1.69 16.57 -12.47
C GLY A 63 -0.82 15.47 -11.85
N MET A 64 -0.98 15.19 -10.56
CA MET A 64 -0.36 14.02 -9.91
C MET A 64 -1.36 12.88 -9.75
N HIS A 65 -0.87 11.65 -9.72
CA HIS A 65 -1.72 10.47 -9.56
C HIS A 65 -0.95 9.30 -8.96
N TYR A 66 -1.65 8.41 -8.29
CA TYR A 66 -1.12 7.12 -7.91
C TYR A 66 -1.23 6.13 -9.08
N GLY A 67 -0.30 5.18 -9.13
CA GLY A 67 -0.42 3.94 -9.89
C GLY A 67 -0.84 2.78 -8.97
N PHE A 68 -0.57 1.54 -9.35
CA PHE A 68 -0.78 0.40 -8.46
C PHE A 68 -0.04 0.61 -7.14
N GLY A 69 -0.77 0.51 -6.03
CA GLY A 69 -0.21 0.73 -4.68
C GLY A 69 0.78 -0.36 -4.31
N CYS A 70 2.03 0.01 -4.04
CA CYS A 70 3.10 -0.93 -3.75
C CYS A 70 3.31 -1.10 -2.24
N GLY A 71 3.71 -0.04 -1.54
CA GLY A 71 4.00 -0.08 -0.12
C GLY A 71 3.71 1.25 0.57
N ILE A 72 3.49 1.19 1.87
CA ILE A 72 3.20 2.36 2.71
C ILE A 72 3.84 2.13 4.08
N VAL A 73 4.55 3.15 4.58
CA VAL A 73 5.16 3.14 5.91
C VAL A 73 5.00 4.48 6.59
N VAL A 74 5.13 4.50 7.91
CA VAL A 74 5.16 5.70 8.74
C VAL A 74 6.50 5.78 9.45
N ASP A 75 7.08 6.98 9.55
CA ASP A 75 8.29 7.22 10.34
C ASP A 75 7.99 7.66 11.78
N SER A 76 9.03 7.88 12.59
CA SER A 76 8.87 8.26 13.99
C SER A 76 8.27 9.65 14.21
N GLN A 77 8.11 10.45 13.16
CA GLN A 77 7.44 11.76 13.17
C GLN A 77 6.01 11.72 12.63
N ASP A 78 5.47 10.51 12.40
CA ASP A 78 4.18 10.27 11.76
C ASP A 78 4.11 10.79 10.31
N ARG A 79 5.25 10.90 9.59
CA ARG A 79 5.22 11.14 8.16
C ARG A 79 4.93 9.82 7.45
N VAL A 80 4.01 9.86 6.51
CA VAL A 80 3.57 8.68 5.76
C VAL A 80 4.17 8.69 4.37
N TYR A 81 4.91 7.65 4.04
CA TYR A 81 5.55 7.42 2.73
C TYR A 81 4.70 6.43 1.94
N VAL A 82 4.20 6.84 0.80
CA VAL A 82 3.38 6.02 -0.10
C VAL A 82 4.14 5.76 -1.38
N THR A 83 4.41 4.49 -1.71
CA THR A 83 4.99 4.11 -3.00
C THR A 83 3.94 3.49 -3.90
N SER A 84 3.95 3.88 -5.16
CA SER A 84 3.06 3.31 -6.17
C SER A 84 3.75 3.23 -7.53
N ARG A 85 3.21 2.43 -8.43
CA ARG A 85 3.68 2.36 -9.82
C ARG A 85 3.17 3.55 -10.61
N SER A 86 3.62 4.74 -10.18
CA SER A 86 3.34 6.03 -10.82
C SER A 86 4.64 6.76 -11.09
N ASP A 87 4.66 7.55 -12.14
CA ASP A 87 5.76 8.46 -12.49
C ASP A 87 5.55 9.87 -11.93
N SER A 88 4.37 10.14 -11.37
CA SER A 88 4.01 11.46 -10.89
C SER A 88 3.13 11.44 -9.61
N PRO A 89 3.70 11.17 -8.44
CA PRO A 89 5.07 10.74 -8.10
C PRO A 89 5.21 9.22 -7.99
N CYS A 90 6.44 8.70 -7.95
CA CYS A 90 6.70 7.32 -7.55
C CYS A 90 6.72 7.13 -6.02
N VAL A 91 7.04 8.18 -5.25
CA VAL A 91 6.87 8.23 -3.79
C VAL A 91 6.23 9.57 -3.42
N ALA A 92 5.14 9.51 -2.65
CA ALA A 92 4.51 10.67 -2.04
C ALA A 92 4.72 10.62 -0.52
N VAL A 93 5.10 11.76 0.08
CA VAL A 93 5.32 11.86 1.52
C VAL A 93 4.33 12.88 2.10
N PHE A 94 3.55 12.44 3.07
CA PHE A 94 2.57 13.26 3.78
C PHE A 94 3.02 13.51 5.21
N ASP A 95 2.68 14.66 5.74
CA ASP A 95 2.79 14.90 7.17
C ASP A 95 1.66 14.19 7.95
N ARG A 96 1.73 14.27 9.28
CA ARG A 96 0.72 13.66 10.18
C ARG A 96 -0.71 14.16 9.96
N ASP A 97 -0.88 15.33 9.38
CA ASP A 97 -2.19 15.95 9.15
C ASP A 97 -2.71 15.68 7.73
N GLY A 98 -1.90 15.07 6.88
CA GLY A 98 -2.26 14.64 5.53
C GLY A 98 -1.90 15.64 4.44
N HIS A 99 -1.07 16.66 4.76
CA HIS A 99 -0.54 17.55 3.73
C HIS A 99 0.61 16.87 3.00
N LEU A 100 0.60 16.95 1.68
CA LEU A 100 1.72 16.49 0.86
C LEU A 100 2.91 17.40 1.08
N VAL A 101 4.00 16.86 1.64
CA VAL A 101 5.20 17.64 2.00
C VAL A 101 6.39 17.36 1.07
N GLU A 102 6.43 16.21 0.42
CA GLU A 102 7.51 15.84 -0.48
C GLU A 102 7.04 14.83 -1.53
N THR A 103 7.62 14.88 -2.71
CA THR A 103 7.39 13.89 -3.79
C THR A 103 8.71 13.50 -4.42
N TRP A 104 8.86 12.20 -4.71
CA TRP A 104 10.02 11.67 -5.40
C TRP A 104 9.61 11.15 -6.78
N SER A 105 10.33 11.57 -7.80
CA SER A 105 10.10 11.18 -9.19
C SER A 105 11.44 11.05 -9.91
N LYS A 106 11.76 11.99 -10.81
CA LYS A 106 13.00 11.94 -11.60
C LYS A 106 14.25 11.94 -10.73
N ASP A 107 14.31 12.79 -9.72
CA ASP A 107 15.43 12.89 -8.77
C ASP A 107 15.66 11.57 -8.01
N PHE A 108 14.59 10.85 -7.67
CA PHE A 108 14.70 9.52 -7.07
C PHE A 108 15.19 8.48 -8.08
N GLY A 109 14.70 8.52 -9.31
CA GLY A 109 15.21 7.70 -10.41
C GLY A 109 16.71 7.89 -10.62
N ASP A 110 17.16 9.14 -10.65
CA ASP A 110 18.59 9.47 -10.77
C ASP A 110 19.42 8.90 -9.59
N LYS A 111 18.89 8.95 -8.36
CA LYS A 111 19.55 8.39 -7.16
C LYS A 111 19.65 6.86 -7.19
N VAL A 112 18.66 6.17 -7.72
CA VAL A 112 18.67 4.70 -7.84
C VAL A 112 19.27 4.22 -9.16
N GLY A 113 19.70 5.14 -10.04
CA GLY A 113 20.34 4.83 -11.31
C GLY A 113 19.39 4.32 -12.39
N TYR A 114 18.11 4.69 -12.32
CA TYR A 114 17.06 4.31 -13.28
C TYR A 114 16.28 5.52 -13.79
N SER A 115 15.74 5.41 -14.99
CA SER A 115 14.72 6.36 -15.44
C SER A 115 13.41 6.15 -14.66
N VAL A 116 12.56 7.18 -14.57
CA VAL A 116 11.29 7.08 -13.85
C VAL A 116 10.41 5.91 -14.33
N PRO A 117 10.23 5.68 -15.65
CA PRO A 117 9.50 4.50 -16.13
C PRO A 117 10.08 3.17 -15.67
N GLN A 118 11.39 3.09 -15.45
CA GLN A 118 12.04 1.88 -14.92
C GLN A 118 11.73 1.69 -13.44
N VAL A 119 11.81 2.76 -12.62
CA VAL A 119 11.41 2.72 -11.20
C VAL A 119 9.94 2.29 -11.08
N VAL A 120 9.06 2.87 -11.88
CA VAL A 120 7.62 2.51 -11.92
C VAL A 120 7.42 1.03 -12.25
N ALA A 121 8.19 0.50 -13.20
CA ALA A 121 8.06 -0.90 -13.60
C ALA A 121 8.54 -1.89 -12.53
N THR A 122 9.48 -1.48 -11.66
CA THR A 122 10.13 -2.35 -10.67
C THR A 122 9.66 -2.15 -9.24
N ALA A 123 9.13 -0.97 -8.88
CA ALA A 123 8.72 -0.63 -7.53
C ALA A 123 7.79 -1.68 -6.91
N HIS A 124 8.10 -2.10 -5.66
CA HIS A 124 7.27 -3.04 -4.93
C HIS A 124 7.20 -2.72 -3.43
N GLY A 125 8.02 -3.29 -2.56
CA GLY A 125 7.95 -3.11 -1.11
C GLY A 125 8.69 -1.88 -0.61
N ILE A 126 8.25 -1.37 0.54
CA ILE A 126 8.97 -0.38 1.35
C ILE A 126 8.89 -0.79 2.82
N TYR A 127 9.97 -0.64 3.55
CA TYR A 127 10.05 -0.90 4.98
C TYR A 127 10.76 0.26 5.67
N TRP A 128 10.22 0.74 6.79
CA TRP A 128 10.87 1.72 7.65
C TRP A 128 11.61 1.01 8.77
N SER A 129 12.84 1.46 9.05
CA SER A 129 13.67 0.93 10.12
C SER A 129 14.27 2.06 10.94
N LYS A 130 14.24 1.91 12.26
CA LYS A 130 15.01 2.75 13.18
C LYS A 130 16.21 1.96 13.68
N GLU A 131 17.40 2.45 13.38
CA GLU A 131 18.67 1.81 13.72
C GLU A 131 19.48 2.75 14.62
N GLY A 132 19.40 2.53 15.92
CA GLY A 132 19.92 3.46 16.91
C GLY A 132 19.13 4.77 16.92
N ASN A 133 19.80 5.88 16.62
CA ASN A 133 19.17 7.20 16.51
C ASN A 133 18.74 7.56 15.09
N ASP A 134 19.17 6.81 14.10
CA ASP A 134 18.94 7.07 12.68
C ASP A 134 17.74 6.28 12.15
N GLU A 135 17.11 6.82 11.11
CA GLU A 135 15.96 6.22 10.45
C GLU A 135 16.23 6.02 8.96
N PHE A 136 15.80 4.89 8.46
CA PHE A 136 16.06 4.46 7.08
C PHE A 136 14.82 3.88 6.43
N LEU A 137 14.81 3.94 5.10
CA LEU A 137 13.86 3.23 4.27
C LEU A 137 14.57 2.13 3.48
N TYR A 138 13.95 0.97 3.42
CA TYR A 138 14.38 -0.12 2.56
C TYR A 138 13.35 -0.32 1.47
N PHE A 139 13.81 -0.50 0.24
CA PHE A 139 12.95 -0.72 -0.91
C PHE A 139 13.28 -2.05 -1.57
N THR A 140 12.26 -2.71 -2.09
CA THR A 140 12.44 -3.88 -2.95
C THR A 140 11.98 -3.57 -4.37
N GLU A 141 12.68 -4.11 -5.34
CA GLU A 141 12.36 -3.99 -6.76
C GLU A 141 12.11 -5.34 -7.39
N ASN A 142 10.93 -5.50 -7.98
CA ASN A 142 10.66 -6.62 -8.88
C ASN A 142 11.51 -6.48 -10.16
N VAL A 143 11.52 -7.54 -10.97
CA VAL A 143 12.11 -7.48 -12.31
C VAL A 143 11.11 -6.88 -13.29
N ALA A 144 11.52 -5.87 -14.04
CA ALA A 144 10.73 -5.35 -15.14
C ALA A 144 10.60 -6.42 -16.23
N LYS A 145 9.37 -6.73 -16.63
CA LYS A 145 9.11 -7.74 -17.65
C LYS A 145 9.76 -7.34 -18.98
N ASN A 146 10.42 -8.30 -19.61
CA ASN A 146 11.04 -8.13 -20.94
C ASN A 146 12.13 -7.05 -21.02
N SER A 147 12.69 -6.60 -19.90
CA SER A 147 13.80 -5.64 -19.93
C SER A 147 15.10 -6.32 -20.35
N GLN A 148 15.82 -5.66 -21.27
CA GLN A 148 17.18 -5.99 -21.65
C GLN A 148 17.99 -4.69 -21.67
N PRO A 149 19.02 -4.51 -20.83
CA PRO A 149 19.44 -5.42 -19.76
C PRO A 149 18.36 -5.63 -18.69
N ARG A 150 18.52 -6.64 -17.84
CA ARG A 150 17.61 -6.92 -16.72
C ARG A 150 17.58 -5.76 -15.74
N ILE A 151 16.38 -5.20 -15.50
CA ILE A 151 16.16 -4.06 -14.61
C ILE A 151 15.37 -4.52 -13.40
N GLY A 152 15.73 -4.04 -12.21
CA GLY A 152 15.16 -4.46 -10.93
C GLY A 152 15.97 -5.59 -10.29
N ALA A 153 15.31 -6.44 -9.52
CA ALA A 153 15.93 -7.46 -8.71
C ALA A 153 16.95 -6.90 -7.72
N ARG A 154 16.56 -5.81 -7.03
CA ARG A 154 17.40 -5.16 -6.02
C ARG A 154 16.62 -4.93 -4.73
N VAL A 155 17.37 -4.87 -3.65
CA VAL A 155 16.96 -4.30 -2.38
C VAL A 155 17.94 -3.18 -2.06
N TYR A 156 17.45 -2.00 -1.72
CA TYR A 156 18.32 -0.90 -1.35
C TYR A 156 17.85 -0.17 -0.10
N LYS A 157 18.82 0.30 0.67
CA LYS A 157 18.65 1.12 1.87
C LYS A 157 18.84 2.58 1.49
N THR A 158 17.96 3.46 1.95
CA THR A 158 18.07 4.89 1.79
C THR A 158 17.94 5.61 3.12
N ASP A 159 18.39 6.87 3.19
CA ASP A 159 17.89 7.79 4.20
C ASP A 159 16.42 8.18 3.93
N LEU A 160 15.83 8.97 4.84
CA LEU A 160 14.43 9.41 4.71
C LEU A 160 14.19 10.41 3.56
N LYS A 161 15.24 10.79 2.82
CA LYS A 161 15.19 11.66 1.62
C LYS A 161 15.49 10.90 0.33
N GLY A 162 15.53 9.58 0.39
CA GLY A 162 15.75 8.71 -0.76
C GLY A 162 17.18 8.67 -1.28
N LYS A 163 18.18 9.16 -0.52
CA LYS A 163 19.58 8.96 -0.87
C LYS A 163 19.95 7.51 -0.64
N VAL A 164 20.37 6.80 -1.69
CA VAL A 164 20.79 5.40 -1.59
C VAL A 164 22.10 5.32 -0.81
N LEU A 165 22.10 4.47 0.21
CA LEU A 165 23.23 4.21 1.10
C LEU A 165 23.85 2.83 0.83
N TYR A 166 23.04 1.86 0.44
CA TYR A 166 23.47 0.50 0.15
C TYR A 166 22.50 -0.21 -0.81
N THR A 167 23.03 -1.13 -1.63
CA THR A 167 22.23 -1.93 -2.55
C THR A 167 22.65 -3.40 -2.49
N ILE A 168 21.69 -4.32 -2.48
CA ILE A 168 21.91 -5.76 -2.62
C ILE A 168 21.20 -6.23 -3.89
N GLY A 169 21.86 -7.04 -4.70
CA GLY A 169 21.26 -7.71 -5.85
C GLY A 169 21.84 -7.28 -7.17
N ASN A 170 21.03 -7.03 -8.18
CA ASN A 170 21.42 -6.76 -9.55
C ASN A 170 22.21 -5.46 -9.70
N VAL A 171 23.49 -5.49 -9.35
CA VAL A 171 24.44 -4.38 -9.45
C VAL A 171 25.49 -4.70 -10.51
N GLU A 172 25.76 -3.75 -11.40
CA GLU A 172 26.76 -3.94 -12.47
C GLU A 172 28.18 -3.94 -11.93
N LYS A 173 28.44 -3.12 -10.92
CA LYS A 173 29.75 -2.98 -10.31
C LYS A 173 29.62 -3.06 -8.79
N GLU A 174 30.34 -3.99 -8.19
CA GLU A 174 30.48 -4.08 -6.75
C GLU A 174 31.26 -2.89 -6.22
N SER A 175 30.79 -2.31 -5.12
CA SER A 175 31.48 -1.28 -4.35
C SER A 175 31.39 -1.66 -2.87
N SER A 176 32.03 -0.89 -1.99
CA SER A 176 31.89 -1.06 -0.53
C SER A 176 30.43 -0.93 -0.07
N ASP A 177 29.60 -0.22 -0.84
CA ASP A 177 28.21 0.10 -0.50
C ASP A 177 27.20 -0.73 -1.30
N SER A 178 27.64 -1.76 -2.04
CA SER A 178 26.79 -2.62 -2.86
C SER A 178 27.28 -4.05 -2.84
N GLN A 179 26.36 -5.00 -2.77
CA GLN A 179 26.65 -6.43 -2.81
C GLN A 179 25.85 -7.12 -3.91
N LYS A 180 26.54 -7.82 -4.80
CA LYS A 180 25.90 -8.64 -5.83
C LYS A 180 25.24 -9.86 -5.19
N PHE A 181 23.97 -10.06 -5.50
CA PHE A 181 23.17 -11.20 -5.08
C PHE A 181 22.17 -11.59 -6.16
N ASP A 182 21.98 -12.88 -6.36
CA ASP A 182 21.11 -13.37 -7.45
C ASP A 182 19.64 -13.46 -7.01
N TRP A 183 18.96 -12.32 -6.98
CA TRP A 183 17.52 -12.25 -6.84
C TRP A 183 16.82 -12.61 -8.15
N THR A 184 15.67 -13.25 -8.04
CA THR A 184 14.78 -13.46 -9.21
C THR A 184 13.77 -12.32 -9.32
N SER A 185 13.03 -12.01 -8.25
CA SER A 185 12.08 -10.88 -8.20
C SER A 185 11.64 -10.62 -6.75
N PRO A 186 12.44 -9.89 -5.95
CA PRO A 186 12.15 -9.64 -4.54
C PRO A 186 10.84 -8.85 -4.36
N THR A 187 10.12 -9.16 -3.28
CA THR A 187 8.81 -8.57 -2.99
C THR A 187 8.78 -7.72 -1.73
N ASP A 188 9.49 -8.13 -0.68
CA ASP A 188 9.46 -7.39 0.58
C ASP A 188 10.74 -7.59 1.39
N VAL A 189 10.94 -6.73 2.39
CA VAL A 189 12.12 -6.70 3.26
C VAL A 189 11.70 -6.34 4.68
N ALA A 190 12.38 -6.93 5.67
CA ALA A 190 12.25 -6.55 7.08
C ALA A 190 13.63 -6.49 7.76
N VAL A 191 13.73 -5.69 8.81
CA VAL A 191 14.96 -5.56 9.62
C VAL A 191 14.68 -6.04 11.03
N GLY A 192 15.51 -6.96 11.50
CA GLY A 192 15.41 -7.52 12.85
C GLY A 192 16.05 -6.63 13.93
N PRO A 193 15.83 -6.96 15.22
CA PRO A 193 16.37 -6.19 16.36
C PRO A 193 17.90 -6.09 16.39
N THR A 194 18.58 -7.07 15.80
CA THR A 194 20.06 -7.09 15.69
C THR A 194 20.58 -6.29 14.50
N GLY A 195 19.69 -5.75 13.66
CA GLY A 195 20.00 -5.10 12.39
C GLY A 195 20.14 -6.08 11.21
N ASP A 196 19.83 -7.36 11.40
CA ASP A 196 19.80 -8.34 10.33
C ASP A 196 18.67 -8.03 9.35
N VAL A 197 18.94 -8.18 8.07
CA VAL A 197 18.02 -7.89 6.98
C VAL A 197 17.47 -9.18 6.39
N TYR A 198 16.16 -9.27 6.28
CA TYR A 198 15.44 -10.42 5.74
C TYR A 198 14.71 -10.02 4.47
N VAL A 199 14.88 -10.77 3.40
CA VAL A 199 14.30 -10.46 2.09
C VAL A 199 13.55 -11.66 1.55
N VAL A 200 12.34 -11.45 1.07
CA VAL A 200 11.55 -12.46 0.35
C VAL A 200 11.63 -12.22 -1.15
N ASP A 201 11.94 -13.29 -1.92
CA ASP A 201 12.03 -13.30 -3.38
C ASP A 201 10.80 -14.01 -3.98
N GLY A 202 9.63 -13.42 -3.74
CA GLY A 202 8.33 -14.07 -3.85
C GLY A 202 7.73 -14.16 -5.24
N TYR A 203 8.16 -13.31 -6.19
CA TYR A 203 7.71 -13.43 -7.59
C TYR A 203 8.68 -14.21 -8.46
N GLY A 204 9.65 -14.87 -7.83
CA GLY A 204 10.65 -15.64 -8.54
C GLY A 204 11.02 -16.94 -7.85
N SER A 205 12.09 -16.94 -7.08
CA SER A 205 12.67 -18.14 -6.50
C SER A 205 11.87 -18.79 -5.36
N GLN A 206 10.91 -18.08 -4.80
CA GLN A 206 10.14 -18.48 -3.62
C GLN A 206 11.08 -18.73 -2.42
N ARG A 207 12.09 -17.91 -2.26
CA ARG A 207 13.10 -18.02 -1.21
C ARG A 207 13.07 -16.82 -0.27
N VAL A 208 13.56 -17.05 0.93
CA VAL A 208 13.76 -16.04 1.96
C VAL A 208 15.22 -16.06 2.35
N SER A 209 15.88 -14.92 2.28
CA SER A 209 17.30 -14.78 2.59
C SER A 209 17.53 -13.82 3.76
N ARG A 210 18.42 -14.19 4.68
CA ARG A 210 18.89 -13.41 5.81
C ARG A 210 20.30 -12.91 5.55
N PHE A 211 20.53 -11.65 5.86
CA PHE A 211 21.84 -10.98 5.84
C PHE A 211 22.13 -10.40 7.21
N ASP A 212 23.38 -10.30 7.61
CA ASP A 212 23.73 -9.55 8.81
C ASP A 212 23.58 -8.03 8.59
N ARG A 213 23.78 -7.24 9.66
CA ARG A 213 23.72 -5.77 9.62
C ARG A 213 24.70 -5.11 8.64
N ASN A 214 25.73 -5.84 8.21
CA ASN A 214 26.72 -5.40 7.22
C ASN A 214 26.39 -5.95 5.82
N PHE A 215 25.18 -6.50 5.64
CA PHE A 215 24.64 -7.10 4.43
C PHE A 215 25.40 -8.33 3.93
N LYS A 216 26.17 -8.99 4.80
CA LYS A 216 26.76 -10.31 4.49
C LYS A 216 25.68 -11.38 4.54
N HIS A 217 25.54 -12.14 3.47
CA HIS A 217 24.58 -13.25 3.41
C HIS A 217 24.88 -14.30 4.49
N LEU A 218 23.86 -14.70 5.23
CA LEU A 218 23.93 -15.70 6.30
C LEU A 218 23.22 -16.99 5.94
N ARG A 219 21.98 -16.92 5.49
CA ARG A 219 21.14 -18.08 5.23
C ARG A 219 20.06 -17.81 4.19
N THR A 220 19.71 -18.83 3.43
CA THR A 220 18.54 -18.84 2.54
C THR A 220 17.72 -20.09 2.77
N ILE A 221 16.42 -19.95 2.89
CA ILE A 221 15.44 -21.04 3.00
C ILE A 221 14.38 -20.92 1.89
N GLY A 222 13.49 -21.89 1.80
CA GLY A 222 12.33 -21.83 0.92
C GLY A 222 12.53 -22.63 -0.38
N GLY A 223 11.92 -22.12 -1.42
CA GLY A 223 11.73 -22.73 -2.72
C GLY A 223 10.24 -22.99 -2.99
N PRO A 224 9.85 -23.26 -4.25
CA PRO A 224 8.45 -23.42 -4.61
C PRO A 224 7.85 -24.70 -4.00
N GLY A 225 6.59 -24.61 -3.52
CA GLY A 225 5.85 -25.75 -2.97
C GLY A 225 4.70 -25.36 -2.04
N LYS A 226 4.12 -26.39 -1.40
CA LYS A 226 3.04 -26.24 -0.41
C LYS A 226 3.42 -26.82 0.96
N GLU A 227 4.47 -27.62 1.02
CA GLU A 227 4.99 -28.23 2.23
C GLU A 227 5.51 -27.13 3.17
N HIS A 228 5.71 -27.43 4.44
CA HIS A 228 6.34 -26.51 5.38
C HIS A 228 7.74 -26.13 4.90
N GLY A 229 8.06 -24.85 4.98
CA GLY A 229 9.31 -24.33 4.45
C GLY A 229 9.37 -24.21 2.92
N ARG A 230 8.23 -24.37 2.23
CA ARG A 230 8.07 -24.11 0.81
C ARG A 230 6.96 -23.10 0.60
N PHE A 231 7.04 -22.30 -0.47
CA PHE A 231 6.15 -21.18 -0.67
C PHE A 231 5.55 -21.17 -2.08
N LYS A 232 4.39 -20.52 -2.17
CA LYS A 232 3.79 -20.13 -3.43
C LYS A 232 3.43 -18.65 -3.34
N THR A 233 4.31 -17.80 -3.82
CA THR A 233 4.33 -16.36 -3.64
C THR A 233 4.57 -15.98 -2.16
N CYS A 234 5.79 -16.23 -1.64
CA CYS A 234 6.20 -15.61 -0.38
C CYS A 234 6.29 -14.09 -0.61
N HIS A 235 5.30 -13.35 -0.10
CA HIS A 235 5.06 -11.99 -0.55
C HIS A 235 5.54 -10.93 0.43
N GLY A 236 5.08 -10.99 1.66
CA GLY A 236 5.44 -10.07 2.73
C GLY A 236 6.25 -10.74 3.82
N ILE A 237 7.05 -9.94 4.53
CA ILE A 237 7.85 -10.39 5.65
C ILE A 237 7.82 -9.36 6.78
N TRP A 238 7.80 -9.82 8.02
CA TRP A 238 7.80 -8.97 9.20
C TRP A 238 8.54 -9.63 10.34
N ILE A 239 9.20 -8.82 11.17
CA ILE A 239 9.75 -9.29 12.45
C ILE A 239 8.77 -8.89 13.54
N SER A 240 8.01 -9.87 14.04
CA SER A 240 7.07 -9.67 15.13
C SER A 240 7.78 -9.75 16.48
N THR A 241 7.44 -8.81 17.35
CA THR A 241 7.89 -8.78 18.77
C THR A 241 6.71 -8.93 19.72
N LEU A 242 5.61 -9.54 19.28
CA LEU A 242 4.41 -9.76 20.11
C LEU A 242 4.61 -10.86 21.15
N GLY A 243 5.36 -11.90 20.80
CA GLY A 243 5.69 -12.99 21.70
C GLY A 243 6.85 -12.66 22.65
N SER A 244 7.25 -13.63 23.44
CA SER A 244 8.42 -13.51 24.35
C SER A 244 9.75 -13.35 23.61
N GLU A 245 9.83 -13.91 22.41
CA GLU A 245 10.99 -13.82 21.52
C GLU A 245 10.55 -13.26 20.17
N PRO A 246 11.40 -12.48 19.49
CA PRO A 246 11.09 -12.02 18.13
C PRO A 246 10.99 -13.18 17.14
N GLU A 247 10.04 -13.09 16.22
CA GLU A 247 9.74 -14.11 15.23
C GLU A 247 9.60 -13.50 13.83
N VAL A 248 9.98 -14.28 12.81
CA VAL A 248 9.86 -13.91 11.39
C VAL A 248 8.55 -14.44 10.83
N TYR A 249 7.64 -13.55 10.46
CA TYR A 249 6.38 -13.88 9.80
C TYR A 249 6.52 -13.72 8.30
N ILE A 250 6.14 -14.74 7.53
CA ILE A 250 6.26 -14.77 6.07
C ILE A 250 4.90 -15.08 5.46
N ALA A 251 4.36 -14.14 4.69
CA ALA A 251 3.10 -14.32 3.97
C ALA A 251 3.28 -15.28 2.78
N ASP A 252 2.78 -16.49 2.89
CA ASP A 252 2.72 -17.48 1.80
C ASP A 252 1.41 -17.33 1.04
N ARG A 253 1.32 -16.22 0.28
CA ARG A 253 0.10 -15.62 -0.23
C ARG A 253 -0.78 -16.57 -1.02
N THR A 254 -0.23 -17.23 -2.02
CA THR A 254 -1.02 -18.10 -2.90
C THR A 254 -1.38 -19.44 -2.26
N ASN A 255 -0.69 -19.84 -1.18
CA ASN A 255 -1.08 -20.97 -0.35
C ASN A 255 -2.14 -20.59 0.70
N GLY A 256 -2.51 -19.32 0.83
CA GLY A 256 -3.53 -18.85 1.77
C GLY A 256 -3.15 -19.04 3.23
N ARG A 257 -1.90 -18.74 3.58
CA ARG A 257 -1.35 -18.94 4.91
C ARG A 257 -0.19 -17.97 5.18
N TYR A 258 0.30 -17.92 6.40
CA TYR A 258 1.63 -17.43 6.69
C TYR A 258 2.41 -18.47 7.50
N GLU A 259 3.71 -18.43 7.38
CA GLU A 259 4.62 -19.29 8.14
C GLU A 259 5.47 -18.45 9.09
N VAL A 260 5.75 -18.99 10.26
CA VAL A 260 6.51 -18.34 11.33
C VAL A 260 7.79 -19.07 11.61
N TYR A 261 8.87 -18.32 11.73
CA TYR A 261 10.24 -18.81 11.92
C TYR A 261 10.93 -18.09 13.09
N SER A 262 12.01 -18.68 13.59
CA SER A 262 12.96 -17.98 14.43
C SER A 262 13.72 -16.90 13.65
N LEU A 263 14.50 -16.04 14.33
CA LEU A 263 15.39 -15.09 13.66
C LEU A 263 16.48 -15.79 12.83
N GLU A 264 16.82 -17.05 13.15
CA GLU A 264 17.76 -17.89 12.41
C GLU A 264 17.11 -18.55 11.18
N LEU A 265 15.81 -18.29 10.93
CA LEU A 265 14.98 -18.92 9.91
C LEU A 265 14.75 -20.42 10.14
N ASP A 266 14.67 -20.87 11.38
CA ASP A 266 14.18 -22.20 11.72
C ASP A 266 12.66 -22.19 11.82
N TYR A 267 12.00 -23.15 11.17
CA TYR A 267 10.54 -23.23 11.13
C TYR A 267 9.94 -23.46 12.52
N LYS A 268 8.89 -22.71 12.85
CA LYS A 268 8.16 -22.84 14.11
C LYS A 268 6.74 -23.34 13.92
N ARG A 269 5.95 -22.67 13.06
CA ARG A 269 4.53 -23.00 12.83
C ARG A 269 3.99 -22.41 11.54
N THR A 270 2.85 -22.93 11.12
CA THR A 270 2.03 -22.40 10.01
C THR A 270 0.68 -21.96 10.55
N VAL A 271 0.21 -20.81 10.11
CA VAL A 271 -1.12 -20.30 10.44
C VAL A 271 -1.93 -20.13 9.17
N SER A 272 -3.13 -20.68 9.19
CA SER A 272 -4.10 -20.61 8.08
C SER A 272 -5.52 -20.57 8.62
N GLY A 273 -6.45 -20.15 7.79
CA GLY A 273 -7.87 -20.09 8.18
C GLY A 273 -8.66 -19.14 7.26
N PRO A 274 -9.95 -18.99 7.48
CA PRO A 274 -10.79 -18.16 6.63
C PRO A 274 -10.43 -16.66 6.69
N PHE A 275 -9.68 -16.28 7.70
CA PHE A 275 -9.19 -14.91 7.93
C PHE A 275 -7.85 -14.62 7.23
N VAL A 276 -7.20 -15.61 6.61
CA VAL A 276 -5.97 -15.49 5.82
C VAL A 276 -6.19 -16.17 4.48
N ARG A 277 -6.46 -15.39 3.44
CA ARG A 277 -6.79 -15.93 2.09
C ARG A 277 -5.68 -15.66 1.09
N ASN A 278 -5.24 -14.41 1.02
CA ASN A 278 -4.18 -13.93 0.14
C ASN A 278 -3.37 -12.84 0.87
N PRO A 279 -2.69 -13.17 1.99
CA PRO A 279 -1.98 -12.19 2.82
C PRO A 279 -0.87 -11.52 2.01
N CYS A 280 -0.70 -10.21 2.15
CA CYS A 280 0.30 -9.47 1.38
C CYS A 280 1.49 -9.03 2.20
N CYS A 281 1.29 -8.40 3.32
CA CYS A 281 2.34 -7.97 4.23
C CYS A 281 1.83 -8.01 5.69
N PHE A 282 2.59 -7.41 6.60
CA PHE A 282 2.24 -7.32 8.01
C PHE A 282 2.65 -5.95 8.54
N TYR A 283 1.97 -5.50 9.60
CA TYR A 283 2.38 -4.35 10.39
C TYR A 283 2.01 -4.55 11.86
N GLN A 284 2.95 -4.31 12.76
CA GLN A 284 2.71 -4.46 14.20
C GLN A 284 2.39 -3.11 14.85
N HIS A 285 1.27 -3.05 15.58
CA HIS A 285 0.89 -1.88 16.35
C HIS A 285 0.11 -2.27 17.60
N ALA A 286 0.41 -1.61 18.74
CA ALA A 286 -0.33 -1.72 20.01
C ALA A 286 -0.66 -3.18 20.42
N GLY A 287 0.34 -4.07 20.36
CA GLY A 287 0.19 -5.47 20.79
C GLY A 287 -0.54 -6.37 19.77
N HIS A 288 -0.71 -5.95 18.54
CA HIS A 288 -1.40 -6.72 17.50
C HIS A 288 -0.65 -6.65 16.17
N LEU A 289 -0.88 -7.64 15.32
CA LEU A 289 -0.37 -7.70 13.96
C LEU A 289 -1.53 -7.51 12.97
N TYR A 290 -1.37 -6.56 12.07
CA TYR A 290 -2.34 -6.23 11.03
C TYR A 290 -1.89 -6.84 9.71
N ILE A 291 -2.81 -7.52 9.01
CA ILE A 291 -2.52 -8.30 7.80
C ILE A 291 -3.46 -7.84 6.68
N PRO A 292 -2.98 -7.04 5.71
CA PRO A 292 -3.76 -6.74 4.51
C PRO A 292 -3.81 -7.96 3.60
N ASP A 293 -4.99 -8.21 3.04
CA ASP A 293 -5.28 -9.39 2.24
C ASP A 293 -5.99 -8.99 0.93
N LEU A 294 -5.48 -9.45 -0.22
CA LEU A 294 -6.09 -9.17 -1.53
C LEU A 294 -7.53 -9.68 -1.65
N GLY A 295 -7.98 -10.51 -0.72
CA GLY A 295 -9.37 -10.95 -0.59
C GLY A 295 -10.30 -9.89 0.01
N SER A 296 -9.95 -8.61 -0.04
CA SER A 296 -10.75 -7.47 0.46
C SER A 296 -10.90 -7.43 1.98
N LEU A 297 -9.86 -7.85 2.69
CA LEU A 297 -9.81 -7.88 4.14
C LEU A 297 -8.55 -7.20 4.69
N VAL A 298 -8.67 -6.69 5.91
CA VAL A 298 -7.55 -6.48 6.82
C VAL A 298 -7.87 -7.28 8.08
N THR A 299 -7.05 -8.27 8.38
CA THR A 299 -7.18 -9.08 9.60
C THR A 299 -6.26 -8.55 10.68
N ILE A 300 -6.73 -8.49 11.91
CA ILE A 300 -5.95 -8.13 13.09
C ILE A 300 -5.86 -9.36 13.98
N ILE A 301 -4.64 -9.75 14.34
CA ILE A 301 -4.37 -10.91 15.19
C ILE A 301 -3.65 -10.49 16.47
N ASP A 302 -3.79 -11.30 17.51
CA ASP A 302 -3.04 -11.18 18.77
C ASP A 302 -1.71 -11.94 18.74
N ALA A 303 -1.05 -12.01 19.91
CA ALA A 303 0.24 -12.68 20.07
C ALA A 303 0.16 -14.21 19.94
N ASP A 304 -1.03 -14.80 20.06
CA ASP A 304 -1.30 -16.23 19.91
C ASP A 304 -1.80 -16.60 18.50
N ASP A 305 -1.59 -15.70 17.53
CA ASP A 305 -2.05 -15.82 16.15
C ASP A 305 -3.58 -15.93 16.00
N GLN A 306 -4.36 -15.51 17.00
CA GLN A 306 -5.83 -15.56 16.93
C GLN A 306 -6.40 -14.28 16.31
N PRO A 307 -7.36 -14.39 15.39
CA PRO A 307 -8.01 -13.22 14.82
C PRO A 307 -8.88 -12.53 15.88
N VAL A 308 -8.58 -11.28 16.19
CA VAL A 308 -9.34 -10.44 17.12
C VAL A 308 -10.28 -9.48 16.40
N ALA A 309 -10.00 -9.18 15.12
CA ALA A 309 -10.88 -8.40 14.26
C ALA A 309 -10.62 -8.69 12.79
N THR A 310 -11.66 -8.46 11.98
CA THR A 310 -11.55 -8.44 10.52
C THR A 310 -12.26 -7.19 10.01
N LEU A 311 -11.54 -6.38 9.24
CA LEU A 311 -12.05 -5.17 8.60
C LEU A 311 -12.30 -5.48 7.12
N GLY A 312 -13.40 -4.95 6.57
CA GLY A 312 -13.83 -5.24 5.20
C GLY A 312 -14.79 -6.43 5.12
N ASP A 313 -15.33 -6.69 3.94
CA ASP A 313 -16.38 -7.70 3.73
C ASP A 313 -15.91 -9.01 3.08
N GLY A 314 -14.64 -9.07 2.68
CA GLY A 314 -14.02 -10.25 2.10
C GLY A 314 -14.61 -10.70 0.76
N ARG A 315 -15.37 -9.85 0.07
CA ARG A 315 -16.06 -10.23 -1.18
C ARG A 315 -15.14 -10.29 -2.40
N GLY A 316 -13.93 -9.72 -2.29
CA GLY A 316 -12.89 -9.85 -3.31
C GLY A 316 -13.15 -9.07 -4.60
N LYS A 317 -12.60 -9.59 -5.69
CA LYS A 317 -12.72 -9.00 -7.03
C LYS A 317 -14.17 -8.97 -7.50
N GLY A 318 -14.66 -7.80 -7.92
CA GLY A 318 -16.02 -7.62 -8.44
C GLY A 318 -16.89 -6.68 -7.61
N VAL A 319 -16.45 -6.30 -6.42
CA VAL A 319 -17.06 -5.22 -5.64
C VAL A 319 -16.77 -3.88 -6.32
N ASP A 320 -17.69 -2.93 -6.19
CA ASP A 320 -17.41 -1.55 -6.59
C ASP A 320 -16.12 -1.06 -5.92
N LYS A 321 -15.08 -0.91 -6.73
CA LYS A 321 -13.74 -0.51 -6.29
C LYS A 321 -13.71 0.90 -5.69
N ASN A 322 -14.76 1.67 -5.90
CA ASN A 322 -14.89 3.04 -5.40
C ASN A 322 -15.76 3.11 -4.13
N ALA A 323 -16.39 2.01 -3.71
CA ALA A 323 -17.21 2.00 -2.51
C ALA A 323 -16.36 2.38 -1.28
N PRO A 324 -16.74 3.43 -0.53
CA PRO A 324 -15.90 3.95 0.56
C PRO A 324 -15.83 3.00 1.77
N ASP A 325 -16.84 2.16 1.95
CA ASP A 325 -16.99 1.18 3.04
C ASP A 325 -16.31 -0.16 2.77
N ARG A 326 -15.64 -0.32 1.61
CA ARG A 326 -15.11 -1.62 1.17
C ARG A 326 -13.68 -1.53 0.70
N PHE A 327 -12.93 -2.59 0.96
CA PHE A 327 -11.63 -2.82 0.35
C PHE A 327 -11.79 -3.55 -0.99
N ALA A 328 -10.97 -3.17 -1.97
CA ALA A 328 -10.89 -3.88 -3.24
C ALA A 328 -9.74 -4.90 -3.23
N ALA A 329 -8.54 -4.47 -2.88
CA ALA A 329 -7.34 -5.31 -2.84
C ALA A 329 -6.28 -4.71 -1.90
N PRO A 330 -6.47 -4.76 -0.57
CA PRO A 330 -5.46 -4.32 0.39
C PRO A 330 -4.13 -5.01 0.13
N HIS A 331 -3.09 -4.22 -0.12
CA HIS A 331 -1.76 -4.73 -0.46
C HIS A 331 -0.73 -4.41 0.61
N ALA A 332 -0.77 -3.19 1.11
CA ALA A 332 0.09 -2.73 2.18
C ALA A 332 -0.70 -1.88 3.18
N LEU A 333 -0.24 -1.82 4.41
CA LEU A 333 -0.80 -0.95 5.44
C LEU A 333 0.26 -0.50 6.44
N THR A 334 -0.05 0.57 7.15
CA THR A 334 0.73 1.04 8.30
C THR A 334 -0.21 1.69 9.31
N VAL A 335 0.25 1.91 10.53
CA VAL A 335 -0.49 2.58 11.61
C VAL A 335 0.40 3.65 12.23
N ASP A 336 -0.10 4.89 12.38
CA ASP A 336 0.65 5.97 13.02
C ASP A 336 0.59 5.91 14.55
N SER A 337 1.31 6.81 15.22
CA SER A 337 1.36 6.88 16.70
C SER A 337 0.01 7.15 17.36
N ARG A 338 -0.97 7.68 16.60
CA ARG A 338 -2.34 7.96 17.06
C ARG A 338 -3.31 6.79 16.82
N GLY A 339 -2.82 5.70 16.23
CA GLY A 339 -3.62 4.54 15.88
C GLY A 339 -4.42 4.69 14.58
N ASN A 340 -4.16 5.73 13.77
CA ASN A 340 -4.78 5.82 12.46
C ASN A 340 -4.24 4.73 11.54
N LEU A 341 -5.13 3.96 10.96
CA LEU A 341 -4.83 2.91 10.00
C LEU A 341 -4.79 3.47 8.57
N PHE A 342 -3.69 3.27 7.88
CA PHE A 342 -3.53 3.62 6.47
C PHE A 342 -3.48 2.35 5.64
N VAL A 343 -4.36 2.21 4.67
CA VAL A 343 -4.44 1.03 3.79
C VAL A 343 -4.20 1.45 2.35
N LEU A 344 -3.23 0.82 1.71
CA LEU A 344 -2.89 1.02 0.31
C LEU A 344 -3.32 -0.20 -0.50
N GLU A 345 -4.02 0.02 -1.62
CA GLU A 345 -4.63 -1.04 -2.39
C GLU A 345 -3.94 -1.27 -3.74
N TRP A 346 -3.84 -2.52 -4.14
CA TRP A 346 -3.34 -2.93 -5.45
C TRP A 346 -4.41 -2.77 -6.53
N VAL A 347 -4.72 -1.53 -6.85
CA VAL A 347 -5.65 -1.14 -7.92
C VAL A 347 -4.97 -0.09 -8.81
N PRO A 348 -5.41 0.10 -10.08
CA PRO A 348 -4.75 1.02 -11.00
C PRO A 348 -4.62 2.47 -10.51
N THR A 349 -5.52 2.89 -9.64
CA THR A 349 -5.53 4.23 -9.01
C THR A 349 -4.75 4.28 -7.71
N GLY A 350 -4.16 3.18 -7.26
CA GLY A 350 -3.36 3.09 -6.02
C GLY A 350 -4.08 3.66 -4.81
N ARG A 351 -5.35 3.29 -4.63
CA ARG A 351 -6.22 3.88 -3.60
C ARG A 351 -5.60 3.77 -2.22
N VAL A 352 -5.14 4.89 -1.67
CA VAL A 352 -4.66 5.01 -0.30
C VAL A 352 -5.77 5.61 0.56
N ARG A 353 -6.02 5.04 1.74
CA ARG A 353 -7.08 5.48 2.64
C ARG A 353 -6.62 5.50 4.08
N LYS A 354 -7.00 6.56 4.78
CA LYS A 354 -6.83 6.68 6.23
C LYS A 354 -8.13 6.37 6.94
N PHE A 355 -8.02 5.64 8.03
CA PHE A 355 -9.12 5.30 8.93
C PHE A 355 -8.72 5.65 10.36
N ALA A 356 -9.39 6.60 10.96
CA ALA A 356 -9.15 7.00 12.35
C ALA A 356 -9.91 6.07 13.32
N PRO A 357 -9.32 5.69 14.47
CA PRO A 357 -10.05 4.97 15.50
C PRO A 357 -11.31 5.74 15.90
N THR A 358 -12.45 5.07 15.96
CA THR A 358 -13.69 5.69 16.44
C THR A 358 -13.69 5.67 17.97
N PRO A 359 -13.84 6.83 18.64
CA PRO A 359 -13.97 6.87 20.08
C PRO A 359 -15.11 5.94 20.55
N GLN A 360 -14.85 5.12 21.55
CA GLN A 360 -15.90 4.35 22.20
C GLN A 360 -16.73 5.30 23.07
N ALA A 361 -18.06 5.23 22.93
CA ALA A 361 -18.99 6.04 23.73
C ALA A 361 -19.02 5.58 25.20
#